data_544b7e2b1b006e5a6c800559e6bf8f8d
#
_entry.id   544b7e2b1b006e5a6c800559e6bf8f8d
#
_cell.length_a   1.000
_cell.length_b   1.000
_cell.length_c   1.000
_cell.angle_alpha   90.00
_cell.angle_beta   90.00
_cell.angle_gamma   90.00
#
_symmetry.space_group_name_H-M   'P 1'
#
loop_
_entity.id
_entity.type
_entity.pdbx_description
1 polymer ?
#
loop_
_entity_poly.entity_id
_entity_poly.type
_entity_poly.pdbx_seq_one_letter_code
_entity_poly.pdbx_strand_id
1 'polypeptide(L)'
;MQELKSYDTIIDDFISQIKKLNISHRKLAREIELPHTTVENILNKKSGGTYSNITKIYNYLINEFIHHNKKYPDKPLPISRYSKQKPFFLLQTDKISKAKKIMDDKEFDTIPILVRKGHRIVGRVTHPDVYGGGYKNDQVPIKAIMRSAPAIVPDTTPETIVKEMLKKMRWDCIILQKKGEYVGLITYWDLF
;
A
#
# COMPACT_ATOMS: atom_id res chain seq x y z
N MET A 1 -10.74 -18.84 -8.90
CA MET A 1 -9.36 -18.34 -8.97
C MET A 1 -9.36 -17.07 -9.84
N GLN A 2 -9.31 -15.88 -9.27
CA GLN A 2 -9.15 -14.65 -10.08
C GLN A 2 -7.66 -14.50 -10.41
N GLU A 3 -7.36 -14.37 -11.71
CA GLU A 3 -5.99 -14.16 -12.18
C GLU A 3 -5.38 -12.89 -11.57
N LEU A 4 -4.11 -12.98 -11.17
CA LEU A 4 -3.29 -11.82 -10.84
C LEU A 4 -3.31 -10.86 -12.03
N LYS A 5 -3.76 -9.62 -11.84
CA LYS A 5 -3.60 -8.59 -12.88
C LYS A 5 -2.12 -8.57 -13.27
N SER A 6 -1.85 -8.82 -14.53
CA SER A 6 -0.49 -8.72 -15.05
C SER A 6 0.00 -7.28 -14.87
N TYR A 7 1.31 -7.09 -14.81
CA TYR A 7 1.94 -5.77 -14.84
C TYR A 7 1.32 -4.87 -15.93
N ASP A 8 1.04 -5.43 -17.10
CA ASP A 8 0.43 -4.75 -18.24
C ASP A 8 -0.95 -4.18 -17.91
N THR A 9 -1.77 -4.89 -17.16
CA THR A 9 -3.10 -4.42 -16.76
C THR A 9 -3.03 -3.21 -15.82
N ILE A 10 -2.03 -3.19 -14.94
CA ILE A 10 -1.80 -2.04 -14.03
C ILE A 10 -1.40 -0.81 -14.83
N ILE A 11 -0.53 -0.98 -15.82
CA ILE A 11 -0.11 0.12 -16.70
C ILE A 11 -1.27 0.63 -17.56
N ASP A 12 -2.12 -0.25 -18.08
CA ASP A 12 -3.31 0.16 -18.83
C ASP A 12 -4.29 0.98 -17.98
N ASP A 13 -4.46 0.60 -16.71
CA ASP A 13 -5.25 1.39 -15.74
C ASP A 13 -4.63 2.78 -15.52
N PHE A 14 -3.30 2.88 -15.41
CA PHE A 14 -2.61 4.19 -15.28
C PHE A 14 -2.82 5.06 -16.52
N ILE A 15 -2.64 4.50 -17.71
CA ILE A 15 -2.85 5.22 -18.98
C ILE A 15 -4.30 5.74 -19.06
N SER A 16 -5.27 4.91 -18.69
CA SER A 16 -6.67 5.29 -18.66
C SER A 16 -6.92 6.47 -17.70
N GLN A 17 -6.35 6.42 -16.49
CA GLN A 17 -6.49 7.50 -15.50
C GLN A 17 -5.78 8.80 -15.94
N ILE A 18 -4.57 8.69 -16.50
CA ILE A 18 -3.81 9.82 -17.03
C ILE A 18 -4.63 10.54 -18.11
N LYS A 19 -5.27 9.80 -19.02
CA LYS A 19 -6.17 10.36 -20.03
C LYS A 19 -7.40 11.05 -19.43
N LYS A 20 -8.07 10.39 -18.48
CA LYS A 20 -9.26 10.95 -17.79
C LYS A 20 -8.95 12.23 -17.04
N LEU A 21 -7.78 12.33 -16.42
CA LEU A 21 -7.34 13.49 -15.65
C LEU A 21 -6.66 14.56 -16.52
N ASN A 22 -6.51 14.31 -17.83
CA ASN A 22 -5.81 15.17 -18.78
C ASN A 22 -4.40 15.57 -18.30
N ILE A 23 -3.64 14.58 -17.80
CA ILE A 23 -2.28 14.77 -17.29
C ILE A 23 -1.28 14.43 -18.40
N SER A 24 -0.36 15.35 -18.73
CA SER A 24 0.73 15.03 -19.65
C SER A 24 1.81 14.19 -18.94
N HIS A 25 2.48 13.29 -19.70
CA HIS A 25 3.60 12.49 -19.17
C HIS A 25 4.72 13.37 -18.60
N ARG A 26 4.96 14.56 -19.19
CA ARG A 26 5.94 15.53 -18.68
C ARG A 26 5.54 16.11 -17.32
N LYS A 27 4.25 16.46 -17.15
CA LYS A 27 3.73 16.91 -15.85
C LYS A 27 3.89 15.80 -14.83
N LEU A 28 3.43 14.59 -15.14
CA LEU A 28 3.57 13.44 -14.27
C LEU A 28 5.03 13.22 -13.83
N ALA A 29 5.95 13.15 -14.79
CA ALA A 29 7.37 12.94 -14.53
C ALA A 29 7.98 13.98 -13.57
N ARG A 30 7.66 15.25 -13.79
CA ARG A 30 8.12 16.35 -12.93
C ARG A 30 7.58 16.24 -11.51
N GLU A 31 6.29 15.99 -11.35
CA GLU A 31 5.64 15.95 -10.03
C GLU A 31 6.06 14.74 -9.18
N ILE A 32 6.45 13.62 -9.82
CA ILE A 32 6.94 12.43 -9.11
C ILE A 32 8.47 12.33 -9.04
N GLU A 33 9.17 13.36 -9.52
CA GLU A 33 10.62 13.41 -9.53
C GLU A 33 11.28 12.20 -10.21
N LEU A 34 10.79 11.86 -11.40
CA LEU A 34 11.39 10.84 -12.26
C LEU A 34 11.76 11.41 -13.62
N PRO A 35 12.81 10.87 -14.27
CA PRO A 35 13.11 11.22 -15.65
C PRO A 35 11.91 10.94 -16.56
N HIS A 36 11.62 11.86 -17.48
CA HIS A 36 10.51 11.72 -18.44
C HIS A 36 10.59 10.41 -19.24
N THR A 37 11.80 10.05 -19.67
CA THR A 37 12.06 8.79 -20.39
C THR A 37 11.72 7.56 -19.56
N THR A 38 11.95 7.61 -18.23
CA THR A 38 11.59 6.52 -17.32
C THR A 38 10.07 6.35 -17.27
N VAL A 39 9.32 7.45 -17.12
CA VAL A 39 7.86 7.43 -17.11
C VAL A 39 7.31 6.92 -18.45
N GLU A 40 7.84 7.42 -19.57
CA GLU A 40 7.43 6.95 -20.89
C GLU A 40 7.72 5.46 -21.12
N ASN A 41 8.88 4.97 -20.72
CA ASN A 41 9.22 3.56 -20.86
C ASN A 41 8.29 2.65 -20.03
N ILE A 42 7.92 3.08 -18.82
CA ILE A 42 6.95 2.36 -17.98
C ILE A 42 5.57 2.36 -18.64
N LEU A 43 5.05 3.52 -19.00
CA LEU A 43 3.71 3.65 -19.58
C LEU A 43 3.58 3.00 -20.97
N ASN A 44 4.67 2.97 -21.75
CA ASN A 44 4.73 2.27 -23.03
C ASN A 44 5.10 0.78 -22.89
N LYS A 45 5.18 0.25 -21.65
CA LYS A 45 5.51 -1.16 -21.36
C LYS A 45 6.88 -1.60 -21.92
N LYS A 46 7.78 -0.64 -22.20
CA LYS A 46 9.13 -0.92 -22.70
C LYS A 46 10.10 -1.37 -21.60
N SER A 47 9.78 -1.05 -20.34
CA SER A 47 10.51 -1.52 -19.15
C SER A 47 9.54 -1.76 -18.02
N GLY A 48 9.81 -2.77 -17.18
CA GLY A 48 8.98 -3.15 -16.07
C GLY A 48 8.87 -2.13 -14.94
N GLY A 49 9.69 -1.07 -14.95
CA GLY A 49 9.78 -0.12 -13.84
C GLY A 49 10.15 -0.80 -12.51
N THR A 50 10.75 -0.06 -11.60
CA THR A 50 10.92 -0.56 -10.24
C THR A 50 9.59 -0.41 -9.49
N TYR A 51 9.37 -1.24 -8.47
CA TYR A 51 8.22 -1.11 -7.56
C TYR A 51 8.06 0.31 -7.02
N SER A 52 9.19 0.96 -6.69
CA SER A 52 9.22 2.35 -6.23
C SER A 52 8.66 3.32 -7.27
N ASN A 53 9.02 3.17 -8.55
CA ASN A 53 8.55 4.03 -9.63
C ASN A 53 7.05 3.85 -9.89
N ILE A 54 6.58 2.60 -9.89
CA ILE A 54 5.16 2.27 -10.02
C ILE A 54 4.36 2.89 -8.87
N THR A 55 4.86 2.79 -7.64
CA THR A 55 4.22 3.37 -6.46
C THR A 55 4.16 4.90 -6.53
N LYS A 56 5.20 5.56 -7.05
CA LYS A 56 5.21 7.02 -7.25
C LYS A 56 4.12 7.45 -8.24
N ILE A 57 4.05 6.78 -9.40
CA ILE A 57 3.01 7.06 -10.42
C ILE A 57 1.62 6.88 -9.80
N TYR A 58 1.41 5.77 -9.12
CA TYR A 58 0.15 5.44 -8.49
C TYR A 58 -0.29 6.48 -7.46
N ASN A 59 0.59 6.85 -6.52
CA ASN A 59 0.30 7.84 -5.48
C ASN A 59 -0.03 9.21 -6.08
N TYR A 60 0.67 9.61 -7.13
CA TYR A 60 0.36 10.86 -7.83
C TYR A 60 -1.03 10.82 -8.47
N LEU A 61 -1.34 9.76 -9.21
CA LEU A 61 -2.65 9.63 -9.87
C LEU A 61 -3.81 9.60 -8.86
N ILE A 62 -3.63 8.96 -7.71
CA ILE A 62 -4.63 9.00 -6.63
C ILE A 62 -4.83 10.42 -6.11
N ASN A 63 -3.74 11.14 -5.83
CA ASN A 63 -3.83 12.50 -5.32
C ASN A 63 -4.53 13.43 -6.32
N GLU A 64 -4.20 13.34 -7.61
CA GLU A 64 -4.86 14.11 -8.67
C GLU A 64 -6.34 13.73 -8.80
N PHE A 65 -6.68 12.44 -8.68
CA PHE A 65 -8.07 11.99 -8.69
C PHE A 65 -8.86 12.52 -7.50
N ILE A 66 -8.26 12.54 -6.31
CA ILE A 66 -8.85 13.15 -5.10
C ILE A 66 -9.10 14.64 -5.31
N HIS A 67 -8.13 15.36 -5.88
CA HIS A 67 -8.27 16.80 -6.16
C HIS A 67 -9.30 17.09 -7.24
N HIS A 68 -9.39 16.24 -8.27
CA HIS A 68 -10.35 16.40 -9.36
C HIS A 68 -11.80 16.13 -8.91
N ASN A 69 -12.00 15.16 -8.01
CA ASN A 69 -13.33 14.79 -7.47
C ASN A 69 -13.83 15.74 -6.36
N LYS A 70 -13.02 16.68 -5.88
CA LYS A 70 -13.50 17.76 -4.98
C LYS A 70 -14.60 18.64 -5.58
N LYS A 71 -14.91 18.49 -6.87
CA LYS A 71 -16.00 19.19 -7.56
C LYS A 71 -17.38 18.49 -7.47
N TYR A 72 -17.49 17.30 -6.85
CA TYR A 72 -18.75 16.56 -6.77
C TYR A 72 -19.35 16.61 -5.36
N PRO A 73 -20.69 16.84 -5.23
CA PRO A 73 -21.36 17.14 -3.94
C PRO A 73 -21.45 15.96 -2.95
N ASP A 74 -21.26 14.74 -3.37
CA ASP A 74 -21.17 13.58 -2.47
C ASP A 74 -19.73 13.42 -2.00
N LYS A 75 -19.36 14.11 -0.91
CA LYS A 75 -18.04 13.97 -0.29
C LYS A 75 -17.86 12.49 0.11
N PRO A 76 -17.01 11.73 -0.57
CA PRO A 76 -16.70 10.38 -0.12
C PRO A 76 -16.16 10.47 1.30
N LEU A 77 -16.66 9.61 2.16
CA LEU A 77 -16.28 9.60 3.57
C LEU A 77 -14.78 9.26 3.70
N PRO A 78 -14.06 9.91 4.62
CA PRO A 78 -12.65 9.63 4.81
C PRO A 78 -12.45 8.22 5.37
N ILE A 79 -11.40 7.55 4.89
CA ILE A 79 -11.08 6.17 5.31
C ILE A 79 -10.80 6.06 6.81
N SER A 80 -10.36 7.14 7.45
CA SER A 80 -10.07 7.18 8.89
C SER A 80 -11.25 6.75 9.76
N ARG A 81 -12.48 6.84 9.26
CA ARG A 81 -13.69 6.36 9.99
C ARG A 81 -13.66 4.86 10.32
N TYR A 82 -12.92 4.07 9.55
CA TYR A 82 -12.79 2.62 9.74
C TYR A 82 -11.61 2.24 10.63
N SER A 83 -10.68 3.16 10.87
CA SER A 83 -9.52 2.90 11.72
C SER A 83 -9.90 3.01 13.19
N LYS A 84 -10.03 1.88 13.86
CA LYS A 84 -10.45 1.81 15.27
C LYS A 84 -9.31 2.06 16.25
N GLN A 85 -8.07 1.85 15.83
CA GLN A 85 -6.89 1.95 16.71
C GLN A 85 -5.61 2.24 15.92
N LYS A 86 -4.59 2.74 16.65
CA LYS A 86 -3.24 2.90 16.07
C LYS A 86 -2.68 1.53 15.69
N PRO A 87 -1.96 1.43 14.54
CA PRO A 87 -1.37 0.17 14.13
C PRO A 87 -0.33 -0.29 15.12
N PHE A 88 -0.30 -1.59 15.38
CA PHE A 88 0.79 -2.22 16.11
C PHE A 88 1.94 -2.52 15.14
N PHE A 89 3.19 -2.35 15.58
CA PHE A 89 4.36 -2.54 14.75
C PHE A 89 5.33 -3.55 15.38
N LEU A 90 5.98 -4.32 14.54
CA LEU A 90 7.15 -5.11 14.90
C LEU A 90 8.40 -4.54 14.23
N LEU A 91 9.56 -4.86 14.78
CA LEU A 91 10.83 -4.54 14.16
C LEU A 91 11.26 -5.69 13.24
N GLN A 92 11.98 -5.37 12.15
CA GLN A 92 12.52 -6.39 11.25
C GLN A 92 13.46 -7.39 11.96
N THR A 93 14.01 -7.00 13.12
CA THR A 93 14.88 -7.83 13.98
C THR A 93 14.11 -8.65 15.02
N ASP A 94 12.82 -8.37 15.21
CA ASP A 94 11.99 -9.17 16.11
C ASP A 94 11.87 -10.60 15.58
N LYS A 95 11.64 -11.54 16.48
CA LYS A 95 11.53 -12.96 16.15
C LYS A 95 10.13 -13.34 15.68
N ILE A 96 10.01 -14.38 14.87
CA ILE A 96 8.73 -14.94 14.42
C ILE A 96 7.83 -15.30 15.62
N SER A 97 8.39 -15.87 16.71
CA SER A 97 7.66 -16.17 17.93
C SER A 97 6.94 -14.95 18.54
N LYS A 98 7.53 -13.76 18.42
CA LYS A 98 6.88 -12.52 18.87
C LYS A 98 5.70 -12.12 18.00
N ALA A 99 5.81 -12.32 16.68
CA ALA A 99 4.71 -12.08 15.77
C ALA A 99 3.54 -13.02 16.05
N LYS A 100 3.81 -14.32 16.21
CA LYS A 100 2.81 -15.34 16.60
C LYS A 100 2.04 -14.89 17.84
N LYS A 101 2.78 -14.64 18.93
CA LYS A 101 2.16 -14.23 20.19
C LYS A 101 1.24 -13.01 20.04
N ILE A 102 1.66 -11.99 19.27
CA ILE A 102 0.86 -10.78 19.08
C ILE A 102 -0.36 -11.04 18.21
N MET A 103 -0.23 -11.86 17.17
CA MET A 103 -1.35 -12.25 16.31
C MET A 103 -2.40 -13.02 17.11
N ASP A 104 -1.96 -13.98 17.97
CA ASP A 104 -2.85 -14.75 18.83
C ASP A 104 -3.52 -13.88 19.91
N ASP A 105 -2.73 -13.05 20.62
CA ASP A 105 -3.22 -12.24 21.73
C ASP A 105 -4.19 -11.12 21.28
N LYS A 106 -4.07 -10.64 20.04
CA LYS A 106 -4.79 -9.47 19.54
C LYS A 106 -5.66 -9.74 18.33
N GLU A 107 -5.70 -10.98 17.86
CA GLU A 107 -6.46 -11.40 16.67
C GLU A 107 -6.08 -10.59 15.42
N PHE A 108 -4.78 -10.33 15.24
CA PHE A 108 -4.28 -9.59 14.07
C PHE A 108 -3.91 -10.51 12.93
N ASP A 109 -4.46 -10.29 11.74
CA ASP A 109 -4.09 -11.00 10.51
C ASP A 109 -2.85 -10.43 9.83
N THR A 110 -2.52 -9.18 10.11
CA THR A 110 -1.42 -8.46 9.45
C THR A 110 -0.75 -7.49 10.43
N ILE A 111 0.60 -7.52 10.46
CA ILE A 111 1.40 -6.60 11.27
C ILE A 111 2.43 -5.91 10.38
N PRO A 112 2.45 -4.57 10.30
CA PRO A 112 3.48 -3.81 9.59
C PRO A 112 4.81 -3.83 10.33
N ILE A 113 5.91 -3.79 9.57
CA ILE A 113 7.27 -3.96 10.06
C ILE A 113 8.07 -2.67 9.89
N LEU A 114 8.71 -2.21 10.95
CA LEU A 114 9.62 -1.06 10.96
C LEU A 114 11.08 -1.50 10.87
N VAL A 115 11.92 -0.63 10.30
CA VAL A 115 13.39 -0.79 10.39
C VAL A 115 13.83 -0.75 11.85
N ARG A 116 13.37 0.25 12.60
CA ARG A 116 13.57 0.46 14.03
C ARG A 116 12.46 1.35 14.57
N LYS A 117 12.33 1.42 15.89
CA LYS A 117 11.26 2.17 16.55
C LYS A 117 11.15 3.61 16.03
N GLY A 118 9.95 4.04 15.66
CA GLY A 118 9.67 5.40 15.18
C GLY A 118 10.08 5.68 13.73
N HIS A 119 10.56 4.70 12.99
CA HIS A 119 11.07 4.87 11.63
C HIS A 119 10.17 4.24 10.56
N ARG A 120 10.68 4.31 9.32
CA ARG A 120 9.96 3.88 8.12
C ARG A 120 9.50 2.42 8.18
N ILE A 121 8.28 2.19 7.72
CA ILE A 121 7.74 0.85 7.43
C ILE A 121 8.53 0.26 6.25
N VAL A 122 9.03 -0.96 6.42
CA VAL A 122 9.86 -1.66 5.42
C VAL A 122 9.23 -2.94 4.92
N GLY A 123 8.19 -3.40 5.60
CA GLY A 123 7.49 -4.62 5.23
C GLY A 123 6.22 -4.81 6.02
N ARG A 124 5.64 -5.98 5.83
CA ARG A 124 4.55 -6.53 6.62
C ARG A 124 4.71 -8.03 6.74
N VAL A 125 4.07 -8.61 7.73
CA VAL A 125 3.84 -10.05 7.85
C VAL A 125 2.35 -10.30 8.00
N THR A 126 1.87 -11.36 7.36
CA THR A 126 0.49 -11.83 7.45
C THR A 126 0.43 -13.13 8.22
N HIS A 127 -0.75 -13.52 8.69
CA HIS A 127 -0.96 -14.80 9.36
C HIS A 127 -0.40 -15.99 8.53
N PRO A 128 -0.64 -16.12 7.21
CA PRO A 128 -0.03 -17.17 6.41
C PRO A 128 1.51 -17.14 6.38
N ASP A 129 2.15 -15.96 6.45
CA ASP A 129 3.61 -15.88 6.47
C ASP A 129 4.18 -16.43 7.77
N VAL A 130 3.48 -16.18 8.88
CA VAL A 130 3.92 -16.54 10.23
C VAL A 130 3.66 -18.02 10.53
N TYR A 131 2.53 -18.57 10.07
CA TYR A 131 2.10 -19.94 10.38
C TYR A 131 2.26 -20.92 9.21
N GLY A 132 2.19 -20.44 7.96
CA GLY A 132 2.18 -21.28 6.76
C GLY A 132 3.57 -21.56 6.15
N GLY A 133 4.57 -20.80 6.51
CA GLY A 133 5.88 -20.79 5.82
C GLY A 133 6.83 -21.94 6.15
N GLY A 134 6.42 -22.96 6.89
CA GLY A 134 7.24 -24.14 7.18
C GLY A 134 8.49 -23.83 8.05
N TYR A 135 8.61 -22.65 8.60
CA TYR A 135 9.70 -22.29 9.51
C TYR A 135 9.52 -23.03 10.84
N LYS A 136 10.28 -24.12 11.00
CA LYS A 136 10.31 -24.90 12.26
C LYS A 136 10.96 -24.12 13.42
N ASN A 137 11.72 -23.07 13.11
CA ASN A 137 12.45 -22.29 14.10
C ASN A 137 11.85 -20.88 14.25
N ASP A 138 11.07 -20.69 15.29
CA ASP A 138 10.43 -19.41 15.63
C ASP A 138 11.40 -18.33 16.13
N GLN A 139 12.69 -18.65 16.28
CA GLN A 139 13.75 -17.72 16.68
C GLN A 139 14.32 -16.93 15.49
N VAL A 140 13.92 -17.26 14.26
CA VAL A 140 14.33 -16.55 13.05
C VAL A 140 13.77 -15.11 13.07
N PRO A 141 14.57 -14.10 12.67
CA PRO A 141 14.10 -12.73 12.56
C PRO A 141 12.99 -12.54 11.51
N ILE A 142 12.03 -11.67 11.78
CA ILE A 142 10.89 -11.39 10.90
C ILE A 142 11.31 -10.97 9.47
N LYS A 143 12.46 -10.30 9.34
CA LYS A 143 13.01 -9.93 8.02
C LYS A 143 13.12 -11.10 7.03
N ALA A 144 13.20 -12.33 7.51
CA ALA A 144 13.32 -13.51 6.68
C ALA A 144 11.99 -13.93 6.02
N ILE A 145 10.86 -13.52 6.58
CA ILE A 145 9.52 -13.90 6.12
C ILE A 145 8.65 -12.71 5.72
N MET A 146 9.11 -11.47 5.99
CA MET A 146 8.31 -10.28 5.69
C MET A 146 8.17 -10.08 4.19
N ARG A 147 6.99 -9.62 3.79
CA ARG A 147 6.69 -9.14 2.45
C ARG A 147 7.03 -7.66 2.31
N SER A 148 6.93 -7.14 1.10
CA SER A 148 7.09 -5.70 0.81
C SER A 148 6.21 -4.83 1.71
N ALA A 149 6.63 -3.57 1.89
CA ALA A 149 5.87 -2.59 2.68
C ALA A 149 4.45 -2.40 2.11
N PRO A 150 3.45 -2.25 2.97
CA PRO A 150 2.10 -1.87 2.54
C PRO A 150 2.10 -0.44 2.00
N ALA A 151 1.06 -0.08 1.24
CA ALA A 151 0.84 1.30 0.86
C ALA A 151 0.56 2.19 2.07
N ILE A 152 1.01 3.43 1.97
CA ILE A 152 0.75 4.46 2.98
C ILE A 152 -0.05 5.55 2.29
N VAL A 153 -1.21 5.89 2.85
CA VAL A 153 -2.09 6.93 2.33
C VAL A 153 -2.47 7.93 3.42
N PRO A 154 -2.82 9.18 3.08
CA PRO A 154 -3.39 10.12 4.03
C PRO A 154 -4.65 9.57 4.70
N ASP A 155 -4.86 9.87 5.98
CA ASP A 155 -6.06 9.48 6.75
C ASP A 155 -7.36 10.09 6.19
N THR A 156 -7.23 11.12 5.37
CA THR A 156 -8.33 11.80 4.66
C THR A 156 -8.66 11.18 3.32
N THR A 157 -7.93 10.13 2.89
CA THR A 157 -8.17 9.46 1.62
C THR A 157 -9.62 8.95 1.56
N PRO A 158 -10.34 9.15 0.45
CA PRO A 158 -11.68 8.64 0.30
C PRO A 158 -11.76 7.11 0.44
N GLU A 159 -12.77 6.62 1.15
CA GLU A 159 -13.04 5.20 1.34
C GLU A 159 -13.08 4.43 0.00
N THR A 160 -13.74 5.01 -1.00
CA THR A 160 -13.89 4.40 -2.33
C THR A 160 -12.55 4.11 -2.98
N ILE A 161 -11.56 5.00 -2.80
CA ILE A 161 -10.20 4.81 -3.33
C ILE A 161 -9.50 3.67 -2.61
N VAL A 162 -9.58 3.63 -1.27
CA VAL A 162 -8.94 2.56 -0.49
C VAL A 162 -9.58 1.20 -0.80
N LYS A 163 -10.91 1.15 -0.98
CA LYS A 163 -11.61 -0.07 -1.45
C LYS A 163 -11.06 -0.55 -2.80
N GLU A 164 -10.92 0.35 -3.76
CA GLU A 164 -10.36 0.03 -5.06
C GLU A 164 -8.90 -0.47 -4.95
N MET A 165 -8.08 0.17 -4.11
CA MET A 165 -6.70 -0.25 -3.86
C MET A 165 -6.63 -1.68 -3.31
N LEU A 166 -7.37 -1.99 -2.25
CA LEU A 166 -7.38 -3.32 -1.64
C LEU A 166 -7.91 -4.37 -2.62
N LYS A 167 -9.01 -4.06 -3.32
CA LYS A 167 -9.67 -5.00 -4.23
C LYS A 167 -8.86 -5.28 -5.50
N LYS A 168 -8.39 -4.24 -6.19
CA LYS A 168 -7.71 -4.37 -7.48
C LYS A 168 -6.25 -4.77 -7.34
N MET A 169 -5.56 -4.26 -6.33
CA MET A 169 -4.13 -4.54 -6.13
C MET A 169 -3.88 -5.71 -5.18
N ARG A 170 -4.93 -6.31 -4.64
CA ARG A 170 -4.84 -7.43 -3.68
C ARG A 170 -3.86 -7.14 -2.53
N TRP A 171 -3.86 -5.91 -2.05
CA TRP A 171 -3.08 -5.56 -0.88
C TRP A 171 -3.74 -6.11 0.37
N ASP A 172 -2.95 -6.71 1.24
CA ASP A 172 -3.45 -7.27 2.49
C ASP A 172 -3.89 -6.16 3.45
N CYS A 173 -3.17 -5.01 3.39
CA CYS A 173 -3.50 -3.85 4.22
C CYS A 173 -2.97 -2.54 3.61
N ILE A 174 -3.49 -1.43 4.14
CA ILE A 174 -3.07 -0.06 3.86
C ILE A 174 -2.83 0.65 5.18
N ILE A 175 -1.77 1.44 5.26
CA ILE A 175 -1.44 2.26 6.42
C ILE A 175 -1.98 3.68 6.22
N LEU A 176 -2.64 4.20 7.24
CA LEU A 176 -3.09 5.58 7.28
C LEU A 176 -2.06 6.47 7.95
N GLN A 177 -1.73 7.58 7.30
CA GLN A 177 -0.79 8.57 7.82
C GLN A 177 -1.46 9.93 8.01
N LYS A 178 -1.17 10.58 9.13
CA LYS A 178 -1.58 11.94 9.46
C LYS A 178 -0.40 12.72 10.00
N LYS A 179 -0.05 13.84 9.37
CA LYS A 179 1.06 14.71 9.79
C LYS A 179 2.38 13.94 10.08
N GLY A 180 2.69 12.94 9.26
CA GLY A 180 3.89 12.13 9.41
C GLY A 180 3.76 10.93 10.38
N GLU A 181 2.70 10.87 11.18
CA GLU A 181 2.45 9.74 12.09
C GLU A 181 1.57 8.67 11.43
N TYR A 182 1.82 7.41 11.77
CA TYR A 182 0.97 6.30 11.38
C TYR A 182 -0.20 6.20 12.37
N VAL A 183 -1.42 6.49 11.87
CA VAL A 183 -2.62 6.63 12.72
C VAL A 183 -3.62 5.49 12.57
N GLY A 184 -3.47 4.65 11.56
CA GLY A 184 -4.38 3.55 11.32
C GLY A 184 -3.81 2.49 10.38
N LEU A 185 -4.43 1.33 10.41
CA LEU A 185 -4.24 0.24 9.48
C LEU A 185 -5.63 -0.23 9.04
N ILE A 186 -5.79 -0.40 7.74
CA ILE A 186 -7.03 -0.87 7.11
C ILE A 186 -6.71 -2.14 6.35
N THR A 187 -7.49 -3.17 6.60
CA THR A 187 -7.48 -4.43 5.87
C THR A 187 -8.70 -4.57 4.96
N TYR A 188 -8.72 -5.61 4.16
CA TYR A 188 -9.90 -5.95 3.36
C TYR A 188 -11.16 -6.13 4.24
N TRP A 189 -11.02 -6.79 5.38
CA TRP A 189 -12.12 -7.11 6.29
C TRP A 189 -12.72 -5.90 7.01
N ASP A 190 -12.02 -4.78 7.07
CA ASP A 190 -12.56 -3.55 7.65
C ASP A 190 -13.57 -2.86 6.73
N LEU A 191 -13.60 -3.22 5.42
CA LEU A 191 -14.34 -2.50 4.38
C LEU A 191 -15.42 -3.32 3.69
N PHE A 192 -15.40 -4.64 3.81
CA PHE A 192 -16.29 -5.59 3.15
C PHE A 192 -16.83 -6.61 4.14
#